data_899c4fbf3c9cfb1d3b0dcf1edd109870
#
_entry.id   899c4fbf3c9cfb1d3b0dcf1edd109870
#
_cell.length_a   1.000
_cell.length_b   1.000
_cell.length_c   1.000
_cell.angle_alpha   90.00
_cell.angle_beta   90.00
_cell.angle_gamma   90.00
#
_symmetry.space_group_name_H-M   'P 1'
#
loop_
_entity.id
_entity.type
_entity.pdbx_description
1 polymer ?
#
loop_
_entity_poly.entity_id
_entity_poly.type
_entity_poly.pdbx_seq_one_letter_code
_entity_poly.pdbx_strand_id
1 'polypeptide(L)'
;TGCLKVTPAHDFNDFEIGKRHKLEFLNILNKDGTLNENAPKKYQNLRMLEARKIIIEDLDQANLLAGSEKHKLAIPRGERTGEILEPYLTEQWYLKTKNLAQEASKLVRNGKVQFVPKNWEKTFFNWMKDIEDWCISRQLWWGHRIPAWYDENKKVYVGKSEACLLYTSPSPRDTTA
;
A
#
# COMPACT_ATOMS: atom_id res chain seq x y z
N THR A 1 -22.33 21.09 -1.81
CA THR A 1 -21.42 21.89 -2.65
C THR A 1 -20.94 21.14 -3.89
N GLY A 2 -20.95 19.81 -3.89
CA GLY A 2 -20.42 18.98 -4.99
C GLY A 2 -18.89 18.90 -5.06
N CYS A 3 -18.16 19.52 -4.12
CA CYS A 3 -16.71 19.43 -4.03
C CYS A 3 -16.30 18.47 -2.92
N LEU A 4 -15.38 17.57 -3.23
CA LEU A 4 -14.79 16.62 -2.28
C LEU A 4 -13.27 16.81 -2.26
N LYS A 5 -12.70 16.99 -1.06
CA LYS A 5 -11.25 16.93 -0.84
C LYS A 5 -10.83 15.48 -0.74
N VAL A 6 -9.82 15.07 -1.50
CA VAL A 6 -9.30 13.70 -1.57
C VAL A 6 -7.80 13.72 -1.38
N THR A 7 -7.28 12.89 -0.46
CA THR A 7 -5.84 12.75 -0.17
C THR A 7 -5.39 11.29 -0.39
N PRO A 8 -5.16 10.88 -1.62
CA PRO A 8 -4.94 9.47 -1.96
C PRO A 8 -3.71 8.83 -1.30
N ALA A 9 -2.72 9.63 -0.93
CA ALA A 9 -1.49 9.13 -0.31
C ALA A 9 -1.64 8.80 1.18
N HIS A 10 -2.69 9.28 1.86
CA HIS A 10 -2.78 9.24 3.33
C HIS A 10 -4.13 8.75 3.88
N ASP A 11 -4.99 8.19 3.03
CA ASP A 11 -6.26 7.58 3.41
C ASP A 11 -6.60 6.41 2.49
N PHE A 12 -7.07 5.29 3.06
CA PHE A 12 -7.35 4.07 2.29
C PHE A 12 -8.52 4.24 1.31
N ASN A 13 -9.58 4.94 1.72
CA ASN A 13 -10.73 5.18 0.85
C ASN A 13 -10.37 6.17 -0.26
N ASP A 14 -9.63 7.22 0.09
CA ASP A 14 -9.15 8.22 -0.86
C ASP A 14 -8.15 7.61 -1.85
N PHE A 15 -7.36 6.60 -1.42
CA PHE A 15 -6.47 5.83 -2.30
C PHE A 15 -7.24 5.13 -3.43
N GLU A 16 -8.34 4.45 -3.11
CA GLU A 16 -9.16 3.77 -4.12
C GLU A 16 -9.88 4.78 -5.04
N ILE A 17 -10.31 5.92 -4.50
CA ILE A 17 -10.86 7.03 -5.30
C ILE A 17 -9.77 7.58 -6.24
N GLY A 18 -8.57 7.81 -5.70
CA GLY A 18 -7.42 8.29 -6.46
C GLY A 18 -7.06 7.38 -7.63
N LYS A 19 -7.02 6.07 -7.41
CA LYS A 19 -6.79 5.07 -8.47
C LYS A 19 -7.88 5.11 -9.55
N ARG A 20 -9.15 5.13 -9.13
CA ARG A 20 -10.31 5.13 -10.03
C ARG A 20 -10.34 6.36 -10.93
N HIS A 21 -10.04 7.52 -10.36
CA HIS A 21 -10.11 8.82 -11.05
C HIS A 21 -8.76 9.31 -11.56
N LYS A 22 -7.68 8.51 -11.40
CA LYS A 22 -6.31 8.85 -11.82
C LYS A 22 -5.82 10.18 -11.23
N LEU A 23 -6.11 10.40 -9.94
CA LEU A 23 -5.67 11.59 -9.22
C LEU A 23 -4.18 11.48 -8.89
N GLU A 24 -3.55 12.61 -8.65
CA GLU A 24 -2.17 12.66 -8.15
C GLU A 24 -2.07 12.12 -6.72
N PHE A 25 -1.01 11.36 -6.45
CA PHE A 25 -0.72 10.81 -5.13
C PHE A 25 0.41 11.62 -4.48
N LEU A 26 0.04 12.72 -3.86
CA LEU A 26 0.97 13.61 -3.19
C LEU A 26 1.28 13.12 -1.78
N ASN A 27 2.45 12.53 -1.58
CA ASN A 27 2.92 12.15 -0.25
C ASN A 27 3.53 13.37 0.44
N ILE A 28 2.99 13.75 1.59
CA ILE A 28 3.46 14.89 2.41
C ILE A 28 4.20 14.48 3.67
N LEU A 29 4.45 13.18 3.87
CA LEU A 29 5.13 12.66 5.07
C LEU A 29 6.52 12.12 4.76
N ASN A 30 7.44 12.32 5.68
CA ASN A 30 8.70 11.61 5.80
C ASN A 30 8.49 10.26 6.51
N LYS A 31 9.48 9.38 6.46
CA LYS A 31 9.44 8.08 7.14
C LYS A 31 9.38 8.16 8.67
N ASP A 32 9.81 9.28 9.23
CA ASP A 32 9.77 9.56 10.68
C ASP A 32 8.45 10.20 11.15
N GLY A 33 7.49 10.39 10.23
CA GLY A 33 6.19 10.98 10.50
C GLY A 33 6.17 12.51 10.57
N THR A 34 7.24 13.17 10.15
CA THR A 34 7.27 14.64 9.97
C THR A 34 6.77 15.01 8.58
N LEU A 35 6.34 16.26 8.39
CA LEU A 35 5.95 16.77 7.08
C LEU A 35 7.18 17.03 6.21
N ASN A 36 7.12 16.61 4.95
CA ASN A 36 8.21 16.75 3.99
C ASN A 36 8.15 18.04 3.17
N GLU A 37 9.01 18.15 2.15
CA GLU A 37 9.12 19.32 1.25
C GLU A 37 7.87 19.57 0.39
N ASN A 38 6.99 18.59 0.22
CA ASN A 38 5.73 18.77 -0.51
C ASN A 38 4.67 19.51 0.32
N ALA A 39 4.88 19.61 1.62
CA ALA A 39 4.04 20.47 2.48
C ALA A 39 4.45 21.94 2.35
N PRO A 40 3.54 22.90 2.59
CA PRO A 40 3.90 24.31 2.64
C PRO A 40 5.04 24.57 3.63
N LYS A 41 5.98 25.46 3.28
CA LYS A 41 7.21 25.74 4.04
C LYS A 41 6.98 25.95 5.55
N LYS A 42 5.87 26.60 5.91
CA LYS A 42 5.51 26.87 7.31
C LYS A 42 5.33 25.61 8.15
N TYR A 43 4.92 24.50 7.53
CA TYR A 43 4.57 23.24 8.21
C TYR A 43 5.62 22.15 8.04
N GLN A 44 6.64 22.36 7.21
CA GLN A 44 7.70 21.37 6.96
C GLN A 44 8.45 21.02 8.25
N ASN A 45 8.88 19.78 8.37
CA ASN A 45 9.59 19.20 9.53
C ASN A 45 8.79 19.17 10.84
N LEU A 46 7.51 19.57 10.83
CA LEU A 46 6.64 19.42 11.99
C LEU A 46 6.06 18.02 12.06
N ARG A 47 5.80 17.52 13.27
CA ARG A 47 5.03 16.31 13.46
C ARG A 47 3.55 16.57 13.14
N MET A 48 2.83 15.53 12.68
CA MET A 48 1.43 15.63 12.28
C MET A 48 0.52 16.35 13.29
N LEU A 49 0.64 16.03 14.58
CA LEU A 49 -0.21 16.64 15.61
C LEU A 49 0.13 18.10 15.87
N GLU A 50 1.40 18.49 15.72
CA GLU A 50 1.85 19.88 15.83
C GLU A 50 1.36 20.70 14.64
N ALA A 51 1.57 20.18 13.44
CA ALA A 51 1.10 20.81 12.21
C ALA A 51 -0.43 21.01 12.23
N ARG A 52 -1.19 20.02 12.70
CA ARG A 52 -2.65 20.14 12.84
C ARG A 52 -3.07 21.31 13.71
N LYS A 53 -2.41 21.54 14.85
CA LYS A 53 -2.72 22.67 15.73
C LYS A 53 -2.50 23.99 15.01
N ILE A 54 -1.33 24.15 14.38
CA ILE A 54 -0.97 25.37 13.67
C ILE A 54 -1.91 25.61 12.48
N ILE A 55 -2.30 24.58 11.74
CA ILE A 55 -3.25 24.70 10.62
C ILE A 55 -4.62 25.17 11.11
N ILE A 56 -5.10 24.64 12.25
CA ILE A 56 -6.38 25.07 12.83
C ILE A 56 -6.31 26.53 13.24
N GLU A 57 -5.21 26.97 13.89
CA GLU A 57 -5.00 28.36 14.27
C GLU A 57 -4.95 29.28 13.02
N ASP A 58 -4.26 28.85 11.96
CA ASP A 58 -4.18 29.62 10.70
C ASP A 58 -5.55 29.76 10.02
N LEU A 59 -6.37 28.69 10.03
CA LEU A 59 -7.71 28.72 9.49
C LEU A 59 -8.64 29.66 10.30
N ASP A 60 -8.48 29.66 11.63
CA ASP A 60 -9.23 30.55 12.51
C ASP A 60 -8.86 32.02 12.26
N GLN A 61 -7.56 32.33 12.21
CA GLN A 61 -7.07 33.67 11.90
C GLN A 61 -7.53 34.17 10.52
N ALA A 62 -7.65 33.24 9.55
CA ALA A 62 -8.16 33.56 8.21
C ALA A 62 -9.70 33.65 8.13
N ASN A 63 -10.43 33.46 9.25
CA ASN A 63 -11.89 33.35 9.31
C ASN A 63 -12.46 32.25 8.39
N LEU A 64 -11.73 31.16 8.20
CA LEU A 64 -12.11 30.01 7.39
C LEU A 64 -12.53 28.80 8.23
N LEU A 65 -12.38 28.85 9.55
CA LEU A 65 -12.78 27.80 10.46
C LEU A 65 -14.27 27.91 10.80
N ALA A 66 -15.09 26.97 10.31
CA ALA A 66 -16.52 26.95 10.61
C ALA A 66 -16.84 26.37 12.00
N GLY A 67 -15.96 25.54 12.54
CA GLY A 67 -16.12 24.90 13.85
C GLY A 67 -15.19 23.70 14.03
N SER A 68 -15.15 23.19 15.24
CA SER A 68 -14.40 21.98 15.59
C SER A 68 -15.23 21.11 16.53
N GLU A 69 -15.42 19.85 16.18
CA GLU A 69 -16.17 18.88 16.97
C GLU A 69 -15.29 17.69 17.37
N LYS A 70 -15.57 17.17 18.57
CA LYS A 70 -14.90 15.95 19.03
C LYS A 70 -15.47 14.74 18.29
N HIS A 71 -14.62 14.02 17.58
CA HIS A 71 -14.99 12.81 16.86
C HIS A 71 -14.27 11.58 17.44
N LYS A 72 -15.02 10.49 17.63
CA LYS A 72 -14.44 9.19 18.03
C LYS A 72 -13.98 8.44 16.78
N LEU A 73 -12.72 8.11 16.74
CA LEU A 73 -12.04 7.48 15.61
C LEU A 73 -11.16 6.35 16.14
N ALA A 74 -11.18 5.19 15.45
CA ALA A 74 -10.22 4.12 15.70
C ALA A 74 -8.90 4.47 15.01
N ILE A 75 -7.89 4.79 15.81
CA ILE A 75 -6.56 5.17 15.31
C ILE A 75 -5.66 3.94 15.36
N PRO A 76 -5.06 3.50 14.23
CA PRO A 76 -4.09 2.41 14.23
C PRO A 76 -2.85 2.79 15.03
N ARG A 77 -2.35 1.85 15.83
CA ARG A 77 -1.16 2.03 16.65
C ARG A 77 -0.19 0.87 16.46
N GLY A 78 1.09 1.17 16.59
CA GLY A 78 2.13 0.15 16.59
C GLY A 78 1.99 -0.77 17.81
N GLU A 79 1.93 -2.07 17.57
CA GLU A 79 1.72 -3.08 18.62
C GLU A 79 2.77 -3.01 19.74
N ARG A 80 4.02 -2.72 19.40
CA ARG A 80 5.12 -2.69 20.38
C ARG A 80 5.35 -1.32 21.02
N THR A 81 5.19 -0.26 20.25
CA THR A 81 5.54 1.10 20.71
C THR A 81 4.33 1.92 21.16
N GLY A 82 3.11 1.53 20.75
CA GLY A 82 1.90 2.30 20.98
C GLY A 82 1.81 3.60 20.16
N GLU A 83 2.81 3.88 19.31
CA GLU A 83 2.84 5.07 18.46
C GLU A 83 1.72 5.03 17.42
N ILE A 84 1.22 6.22 17.05
CA ILE A 84 0.19 6.37 16.02
C ILE A 84 0.82 6.03 14.65
N LEU A 85 0.14 5.17 13.91
CA LEU A 85 0.52 4.83 12.54
C LEU A 85 -0.29 5.69 11.57
N GLU A 86 0.43 6.43 10.74
CA GLU A 86 -0.16 7.19 9.65
C GLU A 86 -0.07 6.37 8.34
N PRO A 87 -1.12 6.39 7.49
CA PRO A 87 -1.03 5.77 6.18
C PRO A 87 0.10 6.39 5.36
N TYR A 88 0.98 5.56 4.84
CA TYR A 88 2.15 5.96 4.08
C TYR A 88 2.34 5.07 2.86
N LEU A 89 2.47 5.67 1.69
CA LEU A 89 2.69 4.93 0.46
C LEU A 89 4.12 4.40 0.40
N THR A 90 4.25 3.08 0.27
CA THR A 90 5.53 2.39 0.03
C THR A 90 5.38 1.40 -1.10
N GLU A 91 6.46 1.16 -1.82
CA GLU A 91 6.53 0.06 -2.78
C GLU A 91 6.55 -1.26 -2.03
N GLN A 92 5.64 -2.15 -2.40
CA GLN A 92 5.49 -3.47 -1.80
C GLN A 92 5.37 -4.53 -2.89
N TRP A 93 5.77 -5.75 -2.54
CA TRP A 93 5.60 -6.90 -3.40
C TRP A 93 4.27 -7.58 -3.14
N TYR A 94 3.47 -7.74 -4.18
CA TYR A 94 2.18 -8.41 -4.12
C TYR A 94 2.17 -9.63 -5.02
N LEU A 95 1.66 -10.74 -4.49
CA LEU A 95 1.30 -11.91 -5.27
C LEU A 95 -0.13 -11.74 -5.78
N LYS A 96 -0.31 -11.76 -7.10
CA LYS A 96 -1.65 -11.73 -7.73
C LYS A 96 -2.36 -13.06 -7.50
N THR A 97 -3.21 -13.11 -6.50
CA THR A 97 -3.87 -14.33 -6.02
C THR A 97 -5.12 -14.67 -6.79
N LYS A 98 -5.77 -13.73 -7.45
CA LYS A 98 -7.08 -13.89 -8.10
C LYS A 98 -7.13 -15.03 -9.11
N ASN A 99 -6.12 -15.14 -9.97
CA ASN A 99 -6.04 -16.23 -10.96
C ASN A 99 -5.85 -17.60 -10.28
N LEU A 100 -4.99 -17.66 -9.25
CA LEU A 100 -4.76 -18.88 -8.47
C LEU A 100 -6.03 -19.35 -7.76
N ALA A 101 -6.78 -18.42 -7.17
CA ALA A 101 -8.05 -18.70 -6.52
C ALA A 101 -9.11 -19.22 -7.49
N GLN A 102 -9.15 -18.67 -8.71
CA GLN A 102 -10.05 -19.17 -9.76
C GLN A 102 -9.73 -20.61 -10.15
N GLU A 103 -8.45 -20.93 -10.37
CA GLU A 103 -8.01 -22.28 -10.69
C GLU A 103 -8.28 -23.26 -9.53
N ALA A 104 -7.96 -22.89 -8.29
CA ALA A 104 -8.28 -23.67 -7.11
C ALA A 104 -9.79 -23.93 -6.99
N SER A 105 -10.61 -22.91 -7.22
CA SER A 105 -12.07 -23.05 -7.20
C SER A 105 -12.61 -23.98 -8.28
N LYS A 106 -12.01 -24.00 -9.47
CA LYS A 106 -12.36 -24.95 -10.54
C LYS A 106 -12.06 -26.39 -10.12
N LEU A 107 -10.91 -26.63 -9.48
CA LEU A 107 -10.53 -27.97 -9.02
C LEU A 107 -11.53 -28.54 -8.00
N VAL A 108 -12.00 -27.70 -7.07
CA VAL A 108 -13.02 -28.11 -6.09
C VAL A 108 -14.37 -28.35 -6.76
N ARG A 109 -14.84 -27.45 -7.63
CA ARG A 109 -16.11 -27.61 -8.34
C ARG A 109 -16.15 -28.87 -9.22
N ASN A 110 -15.02 -29.23 -9.81
CA ASN A 110 -14.89 -30.41 -10.68
C ASN A 110 -14.64 -31.70 -9.87
N GLY A 111 -14.67 -31.63 -8.54
CA GLY A 111 -14.47 -32.81 -7.67
C GLY A 111 -13.05 -33.37 -7.64
N LYS A 112 -12.07 -32.71 -8.28
CA LYS A 112 -10.65 -33.11 -8.22
C LYS A 112 -10.03 -32.87 -6.84
N VAL A 113 -10.54 -31.93 -6.10
CA VAL A 113 -10.21 -31.65 -4.69
C VAL A 113 -11.52 -31.67 -3.90
N GLN A 114 -11.55 -32.39 -2.80
CA GLN A 114 -12.74 -32.53 -1.97
C GLN A 114 -12.43 -32.17 -0.52
N PHE A 115 -13.38 -31.53 0.14
CA PHE A 115 -13.29 -31.21 1.56
C PHE A 115 -13.94 -32.31 2.40
N VAL A 116 -13.26 -32.72 3.45
CA VAL A 116 -13.78 -33.65 4.44
C VAL A 116 -13.66 -32.99 5.83
N PRO A 117 -14.77 -32.65 6.45
CA PRO A 117 -16.17 -32.73 6.01
C PRO A 117 -16.53 -31.65 4.97
N LYS A 118 -17.56 -31.94 4.17
CA LYS A 118 -17.98 -31.14 2.99
C LYS A 118 -18.45 -29.71 3.35
N ASN A 119 -18.89 -29.47 4.57
CA ASN A 119 -19.34 -28.13 5.01
C ASN A 119 -18.29 -27.02 4.85
N TRP A 120 -16.99 -27.36 4.83
CA TRP A 120 -15.90 -26.40 4.62
C TRP A 120 -15.81 -25.86 3.19
N GLU A 121 -16.45 -26.50 2.21
CA GLU A 121 -16.49 -25.97 0.84
C GLU A 121 -17.10 -24.58 0.77
N LYS A 122 -18.16 -24.32 1.55
CA LYS A 122 -18.81 -23.00 1.57
C LYS A 122 -17.86 -21.91 2.05
N THR A 123 -17.13 -22.20 3.12
CA THR A 123 -16.13 -21.28 3.68
C THR A 123 -15.01 -21.02 2.68
N PHE A 124 -14.50 -22.09 2.04
CA PHE A 124 -13.48 -21.98 1.00
C PHE A 124 -13.94 -21.10 -0.16
N PHE A 125 -15.14 -21.31 -0.71
CA PHE A 125 -15.63 -20.51 -1.83
C PHE A 125 -15.87 -19.06 -1.46
N ASN A 126 -16.32 -18.76 -0.23
CA ASN A 126 -16.45 -17.39 0.25
C ASN A 126 -15.08 -16.68 0.29
N TRP A 127 -14.05 -17.36 0.78
CA TRP A 127 -12.69 -16.80 0.78
C TRP A 127 -12.13 -16.57 -0.62
N MET A 128 -12.34 -17.53 -1.54
CA MET A 128 -11.86 -17.44 -2.91
C MET A 128 -12.59 -16.37 -3.73
N LYS A 129 -13.83 -16.05 -3.38
CA LYS A 129 -14.64 -15.04 -4.07
C LYS A 129 -14.09 -13.63 -3.82
N ASP A 130 -13.75 -13.33 -2.57
CA ASP A 130 -13.35 -12.00 -2.13
C ASP A 130 -11.83 -11.92 -1.84
N ILE A 131 -11.05 -12.80 -2.48
CA ILE A 131 -9.60 -12.83 -2.27
C ILE A 131 -8.93 -11.60 -2.86
N GLU A 132 -8.11 -10.96 -2.05
CA GLU A 132 -7.28 -9.84 -2.44
C GLU A 132 -5.84 -10.28 -2.73
N ASP A 133 -5.08 -9.43 -3.43
CA ASP A 133 -3.67 -9.68 -3.70
C ASP A 133 -2.89 -9.71 -2.39
N TRP A 134 -2.03 -10.69 -2.24
CA TRP A 134 -1.29 -10.93 -1.02
C TRP A 134 0.01 -10.16 -0.98
N CYS A 135 0.15 -9.21 -0.03
CA CYS A 135 1.40 -8.54 0.23
C CYS A 135 2.39 -9.50 0.87
N ILE A 136 3.45 -9.85 0.13
CA ILE A 136 4.48 -10.80 0.56
C ILE A 136 5.73 -10.13 1.13
N SER A 137 5.91 -8.83 0.89
CA SER A 137 7.04 -8.08 1.45
C SER A 137 6.77 -7.61 2.88
N ARG A 138 7.81 -7.59 3.69
CA ARG A 138 7.83 -7.06 5.07
C ARG A 138 9.13 -6.30 5.28
N GLN A 139 9.07 -5.18 5.99
CA GLN A 139 10.23 -4.37 6.37
C GLN A 139 10.87 -4.96 7.65
N LEU A 140 11.51 -6.10 7.50
CA LEU A 140 12.16 -6.81 8.60
C LEU A 140 13.68 -6.69 8.51
N TRP A 141 14.34 -6.49 9.64
CA TRP A 141 15.80 -6.52 9.72
C TRP A 141 16.36 -7.92 9.43
N TRP A 142 15.62 -8.94 9.78
CA TRP A 142 15.92 -10.33 9.53
C TRP A 142 14.69 -11.09 9.07
N GLY A 143 14.78 -11.77 7.94
CA GLY A 143 13.66 -12.49 7.34
C GLY A 143 14.03 -13.05 5.97
N HIS A 144 13.07 -13.64 5.28
CA HIS A 144 13.26 -14.15 3.92
C HIS A 144 13.37 -13.00 2.93
N ARG A 145 14.44 -13.03 2.12
CA ARG A 145 14.60 -12.06 1.03
C ARG A 145 13.72 -12.45 -0.16
N ILE A 146 13.05 -11.47 -0.73
CA ILE A 146 12.38 -11.63 -2.01
C ILE A 146 13.47 -11.70 -3.09
N PRO A 147 13.49 -12.74 -3.95
CA PRO A 147 14.51 -12.93 -4.97
C PRO A 147 14.29 -12.00 -6.17
N ALA A 148 14.46 -10.71 -5.93
CA ALA A 148 14.30 -9.65 -6.91
C ALA A 148 15.57 -8.78 -6.97
N TRP A 149 15.96 -8.43 -8.18
CA TRP A 149 17.11 -7.57 -8.48
C TRP A 149 16.67 -6.40 -9.32
N TYR A 150 17.38 -5.29 -9.21
CA TYR A 150 17.08 -4.05 -9.88
C TYR A 150 18.30 -3.62 -10.70
N ASP A 151 18.09 -3.21 -11.95
CA ASP A 151 19.13 -2.56 -12.73
C ASP A 151 19.24 -1.06 -12.42
N GLU A 152 20.19 -0.39 -13.05
CA GLU A 152 20.40 1.06 -12.92
C GLU A 152 19.17 1.89 -13.31
N ASN A 153 18.32 1.37 -14.18
CA ASN A 153 17.07 2.00 -14.60
C ASN A 153 15.87 1.62 -13.69
N LYS A 154 16.13 0.96 -12.56
CA LYS A 154 15.12 0.45 -11.62
C LYS A 154 14.17 -0.60 -12.22
N LYS A 155 14.54 -1.21 -13.35
CA LYS A 155 13.79 -2.34 -13.88
C LYS A 155 14.01 -3.57 -13.00
N VAL A 156 12.92 -4.29 -12.76
CA VAL A 156 12.89 -5.42 -11.84
C VAL A 156 13.08 -6.73 -12.57
N TYR A 157 13.93 -7.57 -12.01
CA TYR A 157 14.19 -8.95 -12.46
C TYR A 157 13.96 -9.90 -11.30
N VAL A 158 13.17 -10.95 -11.53
CA VAL A 158 12.86 -11.97 -10.53
C VAL A 158 13.44 -13.32 -10.97
N GLY A 159 14.19 -13.97 -10.11
CA GLY A 159 14.81 -15.26 -10.42
C GLY A 159 15.30 -15.99 -9.18
N LYS A 160 15.70 -17.25 -9.34
CA LYS A 160 16.19 -18.07 -8.21
C LYS A 160 17.54 -17.58 -7.66
N SER A 161 18.36 -16.99 -8.51
CA SER A 161 19.65 -16.40 -8.16
C SER A 161 20.06 -15.34 -9.18
N GLU A 162 20.99 -14.48 -8.81
CA GLU A 162 21.57 -13.46 -9.69
C GLU A 162 22.19 -14.09 -10.93
N ALA A 163 22.91 -15.21 -10.78
CA ALA A 163 23.50 -15.92 -11.90
C ALA A 163 22.46 -16.38 -12.93
N CYS A 164 21.29 -16.85 -12.50
CA CYS A 164 20.20 -17.19 -13.42
C CYS A 164 19.71 -15.98 -14.20
N LEU A 165 19.64 -14.82 -13.58
CA LEU A 165 19.18 -13.59 -14.24
C LEU A 165 20.20 -13.07 -15.25
N LEU A 166 21.47 -13.07 -14.91
CA LEU A 166 22.56 -12.68 -15.82
C LEU A 166 22.60 -13.59 -17.06
N TYR A 167 22.30 -14.88 -16.90
CA TYR A 167 22.24 -15.82 -18.00
C TYR A 167 21.01 -15.65 -18.90
N THR A 168 19.85 -15.27 -18.33
CA THR A 168 18.58 -15.11 -19.05
C THR A 168 18.31 -13.69 -19.51
N SER A 169 19.01 -12.68 -19.00
CA SER A 169 18.92 -11.30 -19.45
C SER A 169 19.60 -11.16 -20.82
N PRO A 170 18.95 -10.50 -21.79
CA PRO A 170 19.64 -10.17 -23.05
C PRO A 170 20.89 -9.35 -22.72
N SER A 171 22.05 -9.84 -23.15
CA SER A 171 23.32 -9.14 -23.01
C SER A 171 23.24 -7.82 -23.80
N PRO A 172 23.90 -6.74 -23.34
CA PRO A 172 24.03 -5.51 -24.15
C PRO A 172 24.63 -5.75 -25.53
N ARG A 173 25.26 -6.91 -25.76
CA ARG A 173 25.79 -7.33 -27.06
C ARG A 173 24.73 -7.89 -28.01
N ASP A 174 23.55 -8.28 -27.50
CA ASP A 174 22.46 -8.87 -28.28
C ASP A 174 21.49 -7.80 -28.84
N THR A 175 21.70 -6.53 -28.52
CA THR A 175 20.90 -5.39 -29.02
C THR A 175 21.53 -4.66 -30.20
N THR A 176 22.60 -5.20 -30.77
CA THR A 176 23.20 -4.68 -32.02
C THR A 176 22.97 -5.68 -33.14
N ALA A 177 21.77 -5.68 -33.70
CA ALA A 177 21.45 -6.21 -35.01
C ALA A 177 20.48 -5.25 -35.71
#